data_4c996a135e012d5d9cc1c8d8df2857cd
#
_entry.id   4c996a135e012d5d9cc1c8d8df2857cd
#
_cell.length_a   1.000
_cell.length_b   1.000
_cell.length_c   1.000
_cell.angle_alpha   90.00
_cell.angle_beta   90.00
_cell.angle_gamma   90.00
#
_symmetry.space_group_name_H-M   'P 1'
#
loop_
_entity.id
_entity.type
_entity.pdbx_description
1 polymer ?
#
loop_
_entity_poly.entity_id
_entity_poly.type
_entity_poly.pdbx_seq_one_letter_code
_entity_poly.pdbx_strand_id
1 'polypeptide(L)'
;EREFNYSAINNFGASFAKGEYLMLLNNDTEIIAPRLFEEMLGFCQRKEVGIVGARLLYEDDTIQHAGVVIGFGGVAGHTFIGLHEAENSYFHRAMCAQDYSAVTAACLMTKKDVFDAVGGLSTELAVAFNDIDYCMKVRALGKLVVYAPYACFYHYESKSRGLEDTPEKVARFNKE
;
A
#
# COMPACT_ATOMS: atom_id res chain seq x y z
N GLU A 1 -22.51 2.40 17.62
CA GLU A 1 -21.51 2.69 16.57
C GLU A 1 -20.41 1.63 16.68
N ARG A 2 -19.98 1.11 15.54
CA ARG A 2 -18.84 0.17 15.51
C ARG A 2 -17.55 0.97 15.39
N GLU A 3 -16.50 0.52 16.06
CA GLU A 3 -15.17 1.09 15.94
C GLU A 3 -14.67 0.95 14.48
N PHE A 4 -13.96 1.96 13.98
CA PHE A 4 -13.41 1.93 12.61
C PHE A 4 -12.39 0.80 12.48
N ASN A 5 -12.54 0.00 11.43
CA ASN A 5 -11.63 -1.10 11.10
C ASN A 5 -11.44 -1.16 9.59
N TYR A 6 -10.30 -0.67 9.12
CA TYR A 6 -9.94 -0.63 7.70
C TYR A 6 -9.98 -2.03 7.07
N SER A 7 -9.39 -3.00 7.76
CA SER A 7 -9.33 -4.38 7.28
C SER A 7 -10.71 -4.99 7.10
N ALA A 8 -11.61 -4.82 8.08
CA ALA A 8 -12.96 -5.35 7.99
C ALA A 8 -13.78 -4.70 6.86
N ILE A 9 -13.63 -3.38 6.66
CA ILE A 9 -14.33 -2.64 5.60
C ILE A 9 -13.86 -3.11 4.22
N ASN A 10 -12.54 -3.24 4.01
CA ASN A 10 -12.00 -3.68 2.74
C ASN A 10 -12.32 -5.15 2.44
N ASN A 11 -12.25 -6.04 3.43
CA ASN A 11 -12.67 -7.44 3.27
C ASN A 11 -14.16 -7.54 2.89
N PHE A 12 -15.02 -6.73 3.53
CA PHE A 12 -16.43 -6.66 3.20
C PHE A 12 -16.63 -6.18 1.75
N GLY A 13 -15.97 -5.08 1.33
CA GLY A 13 -16.02 -4.59 -0.04
C GLY A 13 -15.55 -5.64 -1.06
N ALA A 14 -14.42 -6.29 -0.77
CA ALA A 14 -13.84 -7.33 -1.61
C ALA A 14 -14.79 -8.54 -1.83
N SER A 15 -15.65 -8.87 -0.85
CA SER A 15 -16.62 -9.96 -0.97
C SER A 15 -17.71 -9.71 -2.03
N PHE A 16 -17.96 -8.45 -2.39
CA PHE A 16 -18.91 -8.07 -3.46
C PHE A 16 -18.23 -7.83 -4.80
N ALA A 17 -16.91 -7.70 -4.82
CA ALA A 17 -16.17 -7.44 -6.05
C ALA A 17 -16.23 -8.65 -6.99
N LYS A 18 -16.52 -8.39 -8.29
CA LYS A 18 -16.66 -9.40 -9.34
C LYS A 18 -15.50 -9.40 -10.33
N GLY A 19 -14.58 -8.44 -10.19
CA GLY A 19 -13.40 -8.32 -11.05
C GLY A 19 -12.34 -9.37 -10.70
N GLU A 20 -11.49 -9.70 -11.66
CA GLU A 20 -10.31 -10.56 -11.46
C GLU A 20 -9.23 -9.89 -10.61
N TYR A 21 -9.22 -8.55 -10.60
CA TYR A 21 -8.28 -7.74 -9.84
C TYR A 21 -9.04 -6.86 -8.85
N LEU A 22 -8.47 -6.70 -7.67
CA LEU A 22 -8.91 -5.79 -6.62
C LEU A 22 -7.93 -4.63 -6.54
N MET A 23 -8.46 -3.42 -6.35
CA MET A 23 -7.67 -2.26 -6.02
C MET A 23 -8.14 -1.71 -4.67
N LEU A 24 -7.27 -1.78 -3.68
CA LEU A 24 -7.45 -1.05 -2.43
C LEU A 24 -6.96 0.38 -2.67
N LEU A 25 -7.83 1.35 -2.45
CA LEU A 25 -7.56 2.75 -2.74
C LEU A 25 -8.18 3.62 -1.65
N ASN A 26 -7.36 4.44 -1.02
CA ASN A 26 -7.85 5.43 -0.06
C ASN A 26 -8.64 6.52 -0.79
N ASN A 27 -9.64 7.07 -0.12
CA ASN A 27 -10.52 8.12 -0.67
C ASN A 27 -9.88 9.52 -0.67
N ASP A 28 -8.69 9.67 -0.10
CA ASP A 28 -7.89 10.90 -0.03
C ASP A 28 -6.66 10.82 -0.96
N THR A 29 -6.83 10.18 -2.11
CA THR A 29 -5.82 10.09 -3.17
C THR A 29 -6.26 10.83 -4.43
N GLU A 30 -5.30 11.40 -5.17
CA GLU A 30 -5.49 12.05 -6.46
C GLU A 30 -4.53 11.49 -7.51
N ILE A 31 -5.08 11.08 -8.66
CA ILE A 31 -4.31 10.48 -9.75
C ILE A 31 -3.46 11.54 -10.44
N ILE A 32 -2.16 11.31 -10.55
CA ILE A 32 -1.23 12.15 -11.31
C ILE A 32 -0.92 11.50 -12.67
N ALA A 33 -0.65 10.20 -12.68
CA ALA A 33 -0.23 9.48 -13.87
C ALA A 33 -1.45 9.03 -14.72
N PRO A 34 -1.59 9.47 -15.99
CA PRO A 34 -2.78 9.18 -16.80
C PRO A 34 -2.94 7.68 -17.15
N ARG A 35 -1.86 6.89 -17.12
CA ARG A 35 -1.87 5.44 -17.44
C ARG A 35 -1.64 4.56 -16.23
N LEU A 36 -2.03 5.02 -15.09
CA LEU A 36 -1.80 4.39 -13.81
C LEU A 36 -2.35 2.95 -13.73
N PHE A 37 -3.59 2.75 -14.17
CA PHE A 37 -4.22 1.42 -14.11
C PHE A 37 -3.51 0.42 -15.01
N GLU A 38 -3.09 0.85 -16.22
CA GLU A 38 -2.34 0.01 -17.14
C GLU A 38 -0.95 -0.34 -16.59
N GLU A 39 -0.29 0.61 -15.94
CA GLU A 39 1.01 0.36 -15.28
C GLU A 39 0.88 -0.68 -14.18
N MET A 40 -0.07 -0.53 -13.28
CA MET A 40 -0.29 -1.49 -12.20
C MET A 40 -0.74 -2.85 -12.73
N LEU A 41 -1.68 -2.87 -13.68
CA LEU A 41 -2.19 -4.10 -14.28
C LEU A 41 -1.10 -4.83 -15.06
N GLY A 42 -0.23 -4.09 -15.77
CA GLY A 42 0.90 -4.64 -16.51
C GLY A 42 1.82 -5.52 -15.66
N PHE A 43 2.03 -5.16 -14.39
CA PHE A 43 2.73 -6.00 -13.43
C PHE A 43 1.82 -7.05 -12.79
N CYS A 44 0.63 -6.66 -12.33
CA CYS A 44 -0.26 -7.52 -11.55
C CYS A 44 -0.71 -8.77 -12.31
N GLN A 45 -0.88 -8.70 -13.64
CA GLN A 45 -1.27 -9.84 -14.47
C GLN A 45 -0.20 -10.95 -14.56
N ARG A 46 1.07 -10.65 -14.24
CA ARG A 46 2.14 -11.65 -14.26
C ARG A 46 1.87 -12.73 -13.22
N LYS A 47 2.20 -13.98 -13.56
CA LYS A 47 1.92 -15.15 -12.72
C LYS A 47 2.64 -15.08 -11.37
N GLU A 48 3.86 -14.59 -11.37
CA GLU A 48 4.73 -14.48 -10.18
C GLU A 48 4.36 -13.30 -9.26
N VAL A 49 3.61 -12.30 -9.76
CA VAL A 49 3.25 -11.10 -9.00
C VAL A 49 1.92 -11.32 -8.27
N GLY A 50 1.91 -11.07 -6.98
CA GLY A 50 0.72 -11.12 -6.13
C GLY A 50 0.15 -9.75 -5.81
N ILE A 51 1.04 -8.76 -5.64
CA ILE A 51 0.68 -7.40 -5.25
C ILE A 51 1.48 -6.39 -6.07
N VAL A 52 0.82 -5.28 -6.41
CA VAL A 52 1.46 -4.09 -6.99
C VAL A 52 1.07 -2.86 -6.19
N GLY A 53 2.06 -2.11 -5.67
CA GLY A 53 1.86 -0.82 -5.02
C GLY A 53 2.29 0.34 -5.91
N ALA A 54 1.58 1.45 -5.81
CA ALA A 54 1.88 2.69 -6.52
C ALA A 54 2.91 3.55 -5.78
N ARG A 55 3.50 4.52 -6.47
CA ARG A 55 4.24 5.62 -5.86
C ARG A 55 3.25 6.65 -5.30
N LEU A 56 3.45 7.06 -4.05
CA LEU A 56 2.65 8.12 -3.44
C LEU A 56 3.53 9.31 -3.14
N LEU A 57 2.99 10.50 -3.39
CA LEU A 57 3.60 11.79 -3.10
C LEU A 57 2.75 12.54 -2.06
N TYR A 58 3.43 13.37 -1.28
CA TYR A 58 2.79 14.45 -0.52
C TYR A 58 2.44 15.62 -1.43
N GLU A 59 1.68 16.59 -0.93
CA GLU A 59 1.25 17.80 -1.67
C GLU A 59 2.43 18.69 -2.14
N ASP A 60 3.61 18.53 -1.54
CA ASP A 60 4.83 19.28 -1.86
C ASP A 60 5.76 18.52 -2.83
N ASP A 61 5.24 17.52 -3.54
CA ASP A 61 5.97 16.66 -4.47
C ASP A 61 7.09 15.83 -3.83
N THR A 62 7.12 15.70 -2.51
CA THR A 62 8.03 14.76 -1.84
C THR A 62 7.45 13.36 -1.78
N ILE A 63 8.30 12.34 -1.87
CA ILE A 63 7.91 10.93 -1.82
C ILE A 63 7.35 10.61 -0.42
N GLN A 64 6.11 10.11 -0.38
CA GLN A 64 5.49 9.52 0.78
C GLN A 64 5.72 8.01 0.82
N HIS A 65 5.60 7.34 -0.33
CA HIS A 65 5.77 5.91 -0.47
C HIS A 65 6.46 5.54 -1.78
N ALA A 66 7.53 4.76 -1.67
CA ALA A 66 8.23 4.12 -2.80
C ALA A 66 8.67 2.69 -2.42
N GLY A 67 7.80 1.94 -1.75
CA GLY A 67 8.07 0.62 -1.20
C GLY A 67 8.37 0.64 0.30
N VAL A 68 8.22 -0.52 0.94
CA VAL A 68 8.42 -0.72 2.38
C VAL A 68 9.44 -1.84 2.61
N VAL A 69 10.36 -1.59 3.55
CA VAL A 69 11.35 -2.56 4.02
C VAL A 69 11.08 -2.90 5.49
N ILE A 70 10.95 -4.19 5.79
CA ILE A 70 10.79 -4.68 7.17
C ILE A 70 12.10 -4.52 7.93
N GLY A 71 12.00 -4.05 9.17
CA GLY A 71 13.15 -3.76 10.04
C GLY A 71 13.83 -2.41 9.76
N PHE A 72 13.34 -1.62 8.80
CA PHE A 72 13.86 -0.29 8.53
C PHE A 72 13.11 0.76 9.35
N GLY A 73 13.82 1.52 10.17
CA GLY A 73 13.24 2.57 11.04
C GLY A 73 12.32 2.07 12.16
N GLY A 74 12.31 0.75 12.43
CA GLY A 74 11.44 0.11 13.41
C GLY A 74 10.93 -1.24 12.89
N VAL A 75 9.62 -1.52 13.01
CA VAL A 75 9.00 -2.75 12.49
C VAL A 75 9.06 -2.78 10.96
N ALA A 76 8.69 -1.68 10.32
CA ALA A 76 8.75 -1.49 8.87
C ALA A 76 8.80 0.00 8.55
N GLY A 77 9.48 0.37 7.47
CA GLY A 77 9.61 1.78 7.06
C GLY A 77 9.54 1.96 5.55
N HIS A 78 9.00 3.12 5.17
CA HIS A 78 8.93 3.55 3.78
C HIS A 78 10.31 3.97 3.29
N THR A 79 10.65 3.57 2.06
CA THR A 79 11.91 3.99 1.43
C THR A 79 11.73 5.35 0.77
N PHE A 80 12.81 6.14 0.75
CA PHE A 80 12.90 7.44 0.08
C PHE A 80 11.90 8.51 0.57
N ILE A 81 11.27 8.32 1.72
CA ILE A 81 10.32 9.29 2.29
C ILE A 81 10.98 10.67 2.43
N GLY A 82 10.25 11.72 2.00
CA GLY A 82 10.71 13.10 2.04
C GLY A 82 11.68 13.51 0.92
N LEU A 83 12.12 12.57 0.06
CA LEU A 83 12.89 12.93 -1.14
C LEU A 83 11.95 13.58 -2.16
N HIS A 84 12.32 14.76 -2.69
CA HIS A 84 11.53 15.40 -3.74
C HIS A 84 11.57 14.55 -5.03
N GLU A 85 10.43 14.44 -5.74
CA GLU A 85 10.32 13.55 -6.91
C GLU A 85 11.31 13.87 -8.04
N ALA A 86 11.70 15.16 -8.17
CA ALA A 86 12.68 15.60 -9.16
C ALA A 86 14.13 15.27 -8.77
N GLU A 87 14.38 14.85 -7.53
CA GLU A 87 15.72 14.52 -7.06
C GLU A 87 16.11 13.08 -7.44
N ASN A 88 17.40 12.89 -7.72
CA ASN A 88 17.93 11.57 -7.98
C ASN A 88 18.06 10.78 -6.67
N SER A 89 17.23 9.76 -6.50
CA SER A 89 17.42 8.78 -5.44
C SER A 89 18.70 7.96 -5.67
N TYR A 90 19.17 7.27 -4.63
CA TYR A 90 20.31 6.36 -4.72
C TYR A 90 20.14 5.36 -5.87
N PHE A 91 20.99 5.47 -6.91
CA PHE A 91 20.92 4.74 -8.18
C PHE A 91 19.53 4.79 -8.86
N HIS A 92 18.83 5.91 -8.77
CA HIS A 92 17.47 6.09 -9.32
C HIS A 92 16.45 5.04 -8.86
N ARG A 93 16.67 4.37 -7.73
CA ARG A 93 15.84 3.25 -7.27
C ARG A 93 14.39 3.64 -7.00
N ALA A 94 14.12 4.88 -6.61
CA ALA A 94 12.75 5.38 -6.48
C ALA A 94 11.97 5.40 -7.82
N MET A 95 12.68 5.36 -8.95
CA MET A 95 12.11 5.34 -10.30
C MET A 95 12.21 3.97 -10.99
N CYS A 96 12.59 2.93 -10.26
CA CYS A 96 12.71 1.57 -10.79
C CYS A 96 11.65 0.65 -10.19
N ALA A 97 10.97 -0.13 -11.02
CA ALA A 97 10.10 -1.20 -10.52
C ALA A 97 10.93 -2.24 -9.77
N GLN A 98 10.52 -2.58 -8.55
CA GLN A 98 11.27 -3.48 -7.66
C GLN A 98 10.34 -4.37 -6.86
N ASP A 99 10.82 -5.57 -6.47
CA ASP A 99 10.21 -6.39 -5.43
C ASP A 99 10.61 -5.83 -4.06
N TYR A 100 9.63 -5.51 -3.23
CA TYR A 100 9.81 -5.02 -1.87
C TYR A 100 9.25 -5.98 -0.83
N SER A 101 9.59 -5.77 0.44
CA SER A 101 8.99 -6.54 1.54
C SER A 101 7.48 -6.33 1.59
N ALA A 102 7.06 -5.08 1.43
CA ALA A 102 5.66 -4.69 1.40
C ALA A 102 5.45 -3.38 0.62
N VAL A 103 4.18 -3.05 0.37
CA VAL A 103 3.69 -1.77 -0.15
C VAL A 103 2.46 -1.35 0.64
N THR A 104 2.16 -0.05 0.70
CA THR A 104 1.00 0.45 1.43
C THR A 104 -0.31 0.17 0.72
N ALA A 105 -1.36 -0.12 1.49
CA ALA A 105 -2.72 -0.27 0.99
C ALA A 105 -3.44 1.06 0.70
N ALA A 106 -2.77 2.20 0.86
CA ALA A 106 -3.32 3.48 0.39
C ALA A 106 -3.55 3.47 -1.14
N CYS A 107 -2.70 2.74 -1.90
CA CYS A 107 -2.95 2.36 -3.29
C CYS A 107 -2.25 1.04 -3.62
N LEU A 108 -3.01 -0.06 -3.65
CA LEU A 108 -2.52 -1.41 -3.84
C LEU A 108 -3.43 -2.19 -4.77
N MET A 109 -2.86 -2.84 -5.79
CA MET A 109 -3.58 -3.76 -6.67
C MET A 109 -3.15 -5.20 -6.41
N THR A 110 -4.11 -6.12 -6.38
CA THR A 110 -3.87 -7.56 -6.19
C THR A 110 -4.85 -8.38 -7.02
N LYS A 111 -4.53 -9.65 -7.27
CA LYS A 111 -5.49 -10.59 -7.85
C LYS A 111 -6.53 -10.99 -6.82
N LYS A 112 -7.79 -11.13 -7.26
CA LYS A 112 -8.90 -11.55 -6.39
C LYS A 112 -8.64 -12.94 -5.79
N ASP A 113 -8.14 -13.89 -6.59
CA ASP A 113 -7.81 -15.23 -6.15
C ASP A 113 -6.67 -15.26 -5.12
N VAL A 114 -5.66 -14.39 -5.26
CA VAL A 114 -4.58 -14.23 -4.27
C VAL A 114 -5.12 -13.64 -2.97
N PHE A 115 -5.99 -12.62 -3.06
CA PHE A 115 -6.62 -12.02 -1.89
C PHE A 115 -7.44 -13.05 -1.09
N ASP A 116 -8.25 -13.82 -1.81
CA ASP A 116 -9.08 -14.87 -1.21
C ASP A 116 -8.23 -16.01 -0.62
N ALA A 117 -7.16 -16.42 -1.30
CA ALA A 117 -6.28 -17.50 -0.86
C ALA A 117 -5.59 -17.23 0.49
N VAL A 118 -5.29 -15.96 0.80
CA VAL A 118 -4.67 -15.57 2.07
C VAL A 118 -5.70 -15.13 3.13
N GLY A 119 -7.00 -15.16 2.80
CA GLY A 119 -8.08 -14.75 3.70
C GLY A 119 -8.24 -13.24 3.86
N GLY A 120 -7.71 -12.46 2.91
CA GLY A 120 -7.76 -10.99 2.93
C GLY A 120 -6.90 -10.34 4.01
N LEU A 121 -7.30 -9.14 4.43
CA LEU A 121 -6.64 -8.37 5.49
C LEU A 121 -6.99 -8.92 6.88
N SER A 122 -6.03 -8.91 7.81
CA SER A 122 -6.27 -9.33 9.21
C SER A 122 -7.09 -8.29 9.95
N THR A 123 -8.29 -8.66 10.40
CA THR A 123 -9.19 -7.75 11.11
C THR A 123 -8.72 -7.38 12.52
N GLU A 124 -7.75 -8.10 13.06
CA GLU A 124 -7.06 -7.78 14.33
C GLU A 124 -6.17 -6.55 14.17
N LEU A 125 -5.67 -6.29 12.94
CA LEU A 125 -4.93 -5.09 12.55
C LEU A 125 -5.92 -4.09 11.95
N ALA A 126 -6.55 -3.31 12.81
CA ALA A 126 -7.68 -2.48 12.42
C ALA A 126 -7.28 -1.29 11.55
N VAL A 127 -6.09 -0.72 11.76
CA VAL A 127 -5.61 0.52 11.11
C VAL A 127 -4.16 0.42 10.67
N ALA A 128 -3.23 0.02 11.56
CA ALA A 128 -1.80 -0.06 11.25
C ALA A 128 -1.39 -1.48 10.84
N PHE A 129 -0.31 -1.60 10.09
CA PHE A 129 0.35 -2.84 9.69
C PHE A 129 -0.50 -3.88 8.95
N ASN A 130 -1.77 -3.61 8.68
CA ASN A 130 -2.65 -4.54 7.94
C ASN A 130 -2.16 -4.81 6.51
N ASP A 131 -1.58 -3.81 5.87
CA ASP A 131 -0.95 -3.89 4.55
C ASP A 131 0.38 -4.67 4.60
N ILE A 132 1.17 -4.48 5.65
CA ILE A 132 2.41 -5.22 5.88
C ILE A 132 2.09 -6.71 6.06
N ASP A 133 1.15 -7.05 6.95
CA ASP A 133 0.68 -8.42 7.19
C ASP A 133 0.17 -9.06 5.89
N TYR A 134 -0.67 -8.34 5.14
CA TYR A 134 -1.19 -8.82 3.87
C TYR A 134 -0.07 -9.11 2.87
N CYS A 135 0.89 -8.20 2.71
CA CYS A 135 2.04 -8.40 1.84
C CYS A 135 2.86 -9.64 2.27
N MET A 136 3.07 -9.84 3.57
CA MET A 136 3.80 -11.00 4.10
C MET A 136 3.07 -12.31 3.84
N LYS A 137 1.74 -12.36 4.00
CA LYS A 137 0.92 -13.53 3.63
C LYS A 137 1.04 -13.87 2.16
N VAL A 138 1.00 -12.87 1.28
CA VAL A 138 1.13 -13.06 -0.17
C VAL A 138 2.55 -13.52 -0.54
N ARG A 139 3.59 -12.98 0.11
CA ARG A 139 4.98 -13.47 -0.05
C ARG A 139 5.14 -14.92 0.41
N ALA A 140 4.44 -15.35 1.45
CA ALA A 140 4.45 -16.74 1.91
C ALA A 140 3.89 -17.72 0.86
N LEU A 141 3.08 -17.25 -0.10
CA LEU A 141 2.66 -18.01 -1.28
C LEU A 141 3.73 -18.06 -2.40
N GLY A 142 4.92 -17.48 -2.18
CA GLY A 142 5.99 -17.39 -3.17
C GLY A 142 5.74 -16.31 -4.24
N LYS A 143 4.87 -15.33 -3.96
CA LYS A 143 4.56 -14.22 -4.87
C LYS A 143 5.42 -13.00 -4.58
N LEU A 144 5.64 -12.20 -5.63
CA LEU A 144 6.33 -10.91 -5.54
C LEU A 144 5.37 -9.80 -5.13
N VAL A 145 5.90 -8.83 -4.40
CA VAL A 145 5.25 -7.57 -4.02
C VAL A 145 5.97 -6.44 -4.76
N VAL A 146 5.41 -6.00 -5.88
CA VAL A 146 6.08 -5.08 -6.81
C VAL A 146 5.69 -3.64 -6.53
N TYR A 147 6.67 -2.78 -6.43
CA TYR A 147 6.50 -1.33 -6.49
C TYR A 147 6.55 -0.86 -7.94
N ALA A 148 5.53 -0.12 -8.39
CA ALA A 148 5.38 0.42 -9.74
C ALA A 148 5.54 1.96 -9.72
N PRO A 149 6.74 2.50 -10.04
CA PRO A 149 7.05 3.92 -9.85
C PRO A 149 6.28 4.87 -10.78
N TYR A 150 5.83 4.38 -11.94
CA TYR A 150 5.08 5.18 -12.91
C TYR A 150 3.57 5.20 -12.66
N ALA A 151 3.07 4.37 -11.75
CA ALA A 151 1.76 4.49 -11.15
C ALA A 151 1.85 5.48 -10.00
N CYS A 152 1.46 6.74 -10.21
CA CYS A 152 1.72 7.83 -9.26
C CYS A 152 0.46 8.56 -8.84
N PHE A 153 0.34 8.82 -7.53
CA PHE A 153 -0.75 9.54 -6.88
C PHE A 153 -0.22 10.59 -5.91
N TYR A 154 -0.98 11.66 -5.68
CA TYR A 154 -0.95 12.37 -4.40
C TYR A 154 -1.77 11.62 -3.38
N HIS A 155 -1.28 11.49 -2.15
CA HIS A 155 -2.03 10.95 -1.03
C HIS A 155 -2.05 11.97 0.10
N TYR A 156 -3.23 12.52 0.32
CA TYR A 156 -3.50 13.60 1.28
C TYR A 156 -3.69 13.04 2.68
N GLU A 157 -2.70 12.33 3.18
CA GLU A 157 -2.72 11.62 4.45
C GLU A 157 -3.34 12.46 5.57
N SER A 158 -4.17 11.82 6.38
CA SER A 158 -4.80 12.42 7.57
C SER A 158 -5.86 13.49 7.35
N LYS A 159 -6.25 13.83 6.11
CA LYS A 159 -7.32 14.82 5.86
C LYS A 159 -8.65 14.41 6.50
N SER A 160 -8.98 13.11 6.51
CA SER A 160 -10.26 12.61 7.03
C SER A 160 -10.22 12.19 8.50
N ARG A 161 -9.06 11.73 9.02
CA ARG A 161 -8.92 11.19 10.38
C ARG A 161 -8.07 12.04 11.33
N GLY A 162 -7.38 13.05 10.81
CA GLY A 162 -6.35 13.79 11.53
C GLY A 162 -5.07 12.97 11.79
N LEU A 163 -4.03 13.60 12.33
CA LEU A 163 -2.76 12.96 12.62
C LEU A 163 -2.91 11.84 13.67
N GLU A 164 -2.06 10.81 13.60
CA GLU A 164 -1.99 9.70 14.56
C GLU A 164 -1.16 10.07 15.82
N ASP A 165 -1.35 11.30 16.33
CA ASP A 165 -0.58 11.91 17.40
C ASP A 165 -1.31 11.99 18.76
N THR A 166 -2.59 11.58 18.82
CA THR A 166 -3.29 11.52 20.11
C THR A 166 -2.83 10.31 20.94
N PRO A 167 -2.86 10.40 22.30
CA PRO A 167 -2.44 9.30 23.17
C PRO A 167 -3.16 7.98 22.88
N GLU A 168 -4.48 8.05 22.56
CA GLU A 168 -5.30 6.87 22.26
C GLU A 168 -4.86 6.22 20.93
N LYS A 169 -4.57 7.04 19.90
CA LYS A 169 -4.12 6.56 18.59
C LYS A 169 -2.72 5.96 18.68
N VAL A 170 -1.80 6.61 19.42
CA VAL A 170 -0.46 6.09 19.69
C VAL A 170 -0.53 4.77 20.48
N ALA A 171 -1.42 4.66 21.47
CA ALA A 171 -1.60 3.43 22.23
C ALA A 171 -2.14 2.28 21.36
N ARG A 172 -3.06 2.58 20.43
CA ARG A 172 -3.56 1.60 19.45
C ARG A 172 -2.43 1.14 18.53
N PHE A 173 -1.69 2.06 17.93
CA PHE A 173 -0.55 1.76 17.04
C PHE A 173 0.50 0.86 17.72
N ASN A 174 0.81 1.13 19.00
CA ASN A 174 1.75 0.31 19.77
C ASN A 174 1.19 -1.07 20.15
N LYS A 175 -0.13 -1.26 20.07
CA LYS A 175 -0.78 -2.55 20.35
C LYS A 175 -0.88 -3.43 19.11
N GLU A 176 -1.08 -2.85 17.93
CA GLU A 176 -1.07 -3.53 16.63
C GLU A 176 0.35 -3.91 16.18
#